data_2337f6de9c49d934ce720bc6b3c11065
#
_entry.id   2337f6de9c49d934ce720bc6b3c11065
#
_cell.length_a   1.000
_cell.length_b   1.000
_cell.length_c   1.000
_cell.angle_alpha   90.00
_cell.angle_beta   90.00
_cell.angle_gamma   90.00
#
_symmetry.space_group_name_H-M   'P 1'
#
loop_
_entity.id
_entity.type
_entity.pdbx_description
1 polymer ?
#
loop_
_entity_poly.entity_id
_entity_poly.type
_entity_poly.pdbx_seq_one_letter_code
_entity_poly.pdbx_strand_id
1 'polypeptide(L)'
;MKSWLRWMLIVTGTVLVAVVLLRQHYVLSSVKLEESIRAEVPVGSSKARVVNFIQIRHPVAYDDMGIQVKARLQGLAENMIYRKDIVITFEFSADGKLLSYSTKEYLTFL
;
A
#
# COMPACT_ATOMS: atom_id res chain seq x y z
N MET A 1 -4.82 8.46 -45.27
CA MET A 1 -4.36 9.50 -44.35
C MET A 1 -5.22 9.64 -43.11
N LYS A 2 -6.55 9.76 -43.24
CA LYS A 2 -7.44 9.92 -42.07
C LYS A 2 -7.45 8.71 -41.16
N SER A 3 -7.32 7.48 -41.68
CA SER A 3 -7.25 6.25 -40.89
C SER A 3 -5.97 6.15 -40.07
N TRP A 4 -4.84 6.65 -40.61
CA TRP A 4 -3.55 6.66 -39.92
C TRP A 4 -3.58 7.60 -38.70
N LEU A 5 -4.19 8.77 -38.81
CA LEU A 5 -4.36 9.71 -37.70
C LEU A 5 -5.24 9.12 -36.59
N ARG A 6 -6.32 8.42 -36.96
CA ARG A 6 -7.18 7.70 -35.99
C ARG A 6 -6.39 6.66 -35.20
N TRP A 7 -5.57 5.87 -35.88
CA TRP A 7 -4.73 4.87 -35.23
C TRP A 7 -3.72 5.50 -34.29
N MET A 8 -3.08 6.60 -34.68
CA MET A 8 -2.16 7.33 -33.79
C MET A 8 -2.85 7.83 -32.53
N LEU A 9 -4.06 8.40 -32.66
CA LEU A 9 -4.83 8.87 -31.51
C LEU A 9 -5.21 7.74 -30.56
N ILE A 10 -5.64 6.60 -31.10
CA ILE A 10 -6.01 5.42 -30.31
C ILE A 10 -4.78 4.89 -29.55
N VAL A 11 -3.64 4.73 -30.23
CA VAL A 11 -2.40 4.24 -29.61
C VAL A 11 -1.93 5.18 -28.51
N THR A 12 -1.92 6.48 -28.76
CA THR A 12 -1.51 7.51 -27.79
C THR A 12 -2.45 7.49 -26.58
N GLY A 13 -3.76 7.43 -26.78
CA GLY A 13 -4.74 7.35 -25.71
C GLY A 13 -4.56 6.07 -24.85
N THR A 14 -4.33 4.93 -25.49
CA THR A 14 -4.08 3.66 -24.78
C THR A 14 -2.82 3.71 -23.93
N VAL A 15 -1.73 4.29 -24.45
CA VAL A 15 -0.47 4.44 -23.71
C VAL A 15 -0.66 5.36 -22.50
N LEU A 16 -1.36 6.48 -22.65
CA LEU A 16 -1.64 7.40 -21.53
C LEU A 16 -2.46 6.71 -20.43
N VAL A 17 -3.50 5.97 -20.78
CA VAL A 17 -4.31 5.22 -19.81
C VAL A 17 -3.47 4.18 -19.10
N ALA A 18 -2.62 3.43 -19.82
CA ALA A 18 -1.73 2.45 -19.22
C ALA A 18 -0.75 3.07 -18.23
N VAL A 19 -0.17 4.24 -18.56
CA VAL A 19 0.74 4.97 -17.66
C VAL A 19 0.03 5.40 -16.39
N VAL A 20 -1.19 5.94 -16.49
CA VAL A 20 -2.00 6.35 -15.34
C VAL A 20 -2.33 5.16 -14.44
N LEU A 21 -2.74 4.03 -15.03
CA LEU A 21 -3.05 2.80 -14.27
C LEU A 21 -1.82 2.24 -13.57
N LEU A 22 -0.66 2.21 -14.24
CA LEU A 22 0.61 1.77 -13.64
C LEU A 22 1.01 2.66 -12.49
N ARG A 23 0.88 3.99 -12.66
CA ARG A 23 1.16 4.95 -11.60
C ARG A 23 0.32 4.68 -10.36
N GLN A 24 -0.98 4.48 -10.52
CA GLN A 24 -1.88 4.19 -9.41
C GLN A 24 -1.55 2.85 -8.71
N HIS A 25 -1.09 1.86 -9.47
CA HIS A 25 -0.73 0.55 -8.94
C HIS A 25 0.54 0.60 -8.07
N TYR A 26 1.54 1.38 -8.45
CA TYR A 26 2.84 1.45 -7.75
C TYR A 26 2.93 2.55 -6.71
N VAL A 27 2.05 3.55 -6.76
CA VAL A 27 2.04 4.62 -5.76
C VAL A 27 1.54 4.08 -4.43
N LEU A 28 2.33 4.30 -3.38
CA LEU A 28 2.00 3.94 -2.01
C LEU A 28 1.53 5.17 -1.25
N SER A 29 0.26 5.18 -0.83
CA SER A 29 -0.37 6.27 -0.09
C SER A 29 -0.68 5.84 1.34
N SER A 30 -0.15 6.58 2.33
CA SER A 30 -0.45 6.34 3.74
C SER A 30 -1.91 6.61 4.08
N VAL A 31 -2.53 7.61 3.45
CA VAL A 31 -3.95 7.93 3.65
C VAL A 31 -4.84 6.79 3.20
N LYS A 32 -4.60 6.24 2.01
CA LYS A 32 -5.35 5.09 1.49
C LYS A 32 -5.11 3.84 2.32
N LEU A 33 -3.87 3.64 2.78
CA LEU A 33 -3.52 2.51 3.62
C LEU A 33 -4.26 2.59 4.97
N GLU A 34 -4.28 3.75 5.61
CA GLU A 34 -5.00 3.95 6.86
C GLU A 34 -6.51 3.77 6.70
N GLU A 35 -7.09 4.22 5.60
CA GLU A 35 -8.49 3.98 5.26
C GLU A 35 -8.77 2.48 5.13
N SER A 36 -7.90 1.74 4.46
CA SER A 36 -8.01 0.28 4.33
C SER A 36 -7.90 -0.43 5.67
N ILE A 37 -6.99 0.02 6.54
CA ILE A 37 -6.85 -0.54 7.89
C ILE A 37 -8.14 -0.34 8.67
N ARG A 38 -8.69 0.85 8.67
CA ARG A 38 -9.94 1.15 9.39
C ARG A 38 -11.13 0.35 8.87
N ALA A 39 -11.18 0.12 7.56
CA ALA A 39 -12.28 -0.62 6.93
C ALA A 39 -12.16 -2.14 7.11
N GLU A 40 -10.95 -2.70 6.97
CA GLU A 40 -10.73 -4.14 6.94
C GLU A 40 -10.31 -4.72 8.28
N VAL A 41 -9.54 -3.98 9.07
CA VAL A 41 -9.01 -4.43 10.38
C VAL A 41 -9.21 -3.35 11.45
N PRO A 42 -10.46 -3.00 11.78
CA PRO A 42 -10.72 -2.02 12.84
C PRO A 42 -10.22 -2.53 14.20
N VAL A 43 -10.09 -1.62 15.16
CA VAL A 43 -9.74 -1.97 16.54
C VAL A 43 -10.69 -3.07 17.05
N GLY A 44 -10.15 -4.08 17.71
CA GLY A 44 -10.87 -5.28 18.12
C GLY A 44 -10.78 -6.46 17.14
N SER A 45 -10.20 -6.28 15.96
CA SER A 45 -9.97 -7.35 14.99
C SER A 45 -9.02 -8.40 15.56
N SER A 46 -9.20 -9.67 15.16
CA SER A 46 -8.30 -10.76 15.55
C SER A 46 -6.92 -10.60 14.93
N LYS A 47 -5.90 -11.12 15.61
CA LYS A 47 -4.53 -11.14 15.10
C LYS A 47 -4.44 -11.83 13.73
N ALA A 48 -5.14 -12.96 13.55
CA ALA A 48 -5.15 -13.68 12.28
C ALA A 48 -5.66 -12.80 11.12
N ARG A 49 -6.68 -12.00 11.36
CA ARG A 49 -7.23 -11.07 10.37
C ARG A 49 -6.22 -9.98 10.01
N VAL A 50 -5.51 -9.44 11.00
CA VAL A 50 -4.46 -8.43 10.79
C VAL A 50 -3.28 -9.01 10.01
N VAL A 51 -2.83 -10.20 10.38
CA VAL A 51 -1.73 -10.90 9.67
C VAL A 51 -2.10 -11.15 8.21
N ASN A 52 -3.33 -11.61 7.93
CA ASN A 52 -3.79 -11.80 6.57
C ASN A 52 -3.82 -10.48 5.78
N PHE A 53 -4.30 -9.41 6.39
CA PHE A 53 -4.30 -8.07 5.80
C PHE A 53 -2.90 -7.64 5.37
N ILE A 54 -1.89 -7.91 6.20
CA ILE A 54 -0.48 -7.57 5.91
C ILE A 54 0.06 -8.47 4.79
N GLN A 55 -0.13 -9.78 4.88
CA GLN A 55 0.49 -10.75 3.98
C GLN A 55 0.01 -10.63 2.53
N ILE A 56 -1.25 -10.27 2.31
CA ILE A 56 -1.77 -10.06 0.95
C ILE A 56 -1.13 -8.85 0.27
N ARG A 57 -0.49 -7.96 1.02
CA ARG A 57 0.20 -6.78 0.51
C ARG A 57 1.69 -7.01 0.24
N HIS A 58 2.17 -8.23 0.45
CA HIS A 58 3.56 -8.64 0.17
C HIS A 58 4.59 -7.70 0.82
N PRO A 59 4.64 -7.60 2.16
CA PRO A 59 5.59 -6.72 2.84
C PRO A 59 7.04 -7.13 2.54
N VAL A 60 7.93 -6.14 2.44
CA VAL A 60 9.36 -6.39 2.24
C VAL A 60 10.07 -6.78 3.55
N ALA A 61 9.45 -6.49 4.69
CA ALA A 61 9.89 -6.92 6.01
C ALA A 61 8.66 -7.19 6.89
N TYR A 62 8.74 -8.20 7.72
CA TYR A 62 7.67 -8.62 8.61
C TYR A 62 8.27 -9.18 9.89
N ASP A 63 7.80 -8.69 11.02
CA ASP A 63 8.26 -9.12 12.33
C ASP A 63 7.07 -9.31 13.27
N ASP A 64 6.87 -10.52 13.75
CA ASP A 64 5.82 -10.88 14.71
C ASP A 64 6.46 -11.12 16.08
N MET A 65 6.25 -10.18 16.99
CA MET A 65 6.75 -10.24 18.36
C MET A 65 5.65 -10.67 19.35
N GLY A 66 4.61 -11.34 18.91
CA GLY A 66 3.50 -11.79 19.74
C GLY A 66 2.43 -10.73 19.93
N ILE A 67 2.60 -9.81 20.86
CA ILE A 67 1.66 -8.71 21.11
C ILE A 67 1.89 -7.51 20.21
N GLN A 68 2.95 -7.52 19.41
CA GLN A 68 3.26 -6.47 18.47
C GLN A 68 3.67 -7.09 17.14
N VAL A 69 3.12 -6.58 16.06
CA VAL A 69 3.48 -6.99 14.69
C VAL A 69 3.89 -5.76 13.92
N LYS A 70 5.07 -5.81 13.29
CA LYS A 70 5.58 -4.76 12.42
C LYS A 70 5.68 -5.27 11.00
N ALA A 71 5.29 -4.42 10.06
CA ALA A 71 5.41 -4.72 8.63
C ALA A 71 5.93 -3.50 7.90
N ARG A 72 6.79 -3.72 6.91
CA ARG A 72 7.27 -2.66 6.03
C ARG A 72 6.74 -2.90 4.63
N LEU A 73 6.01 -1.93 4.12
CA LEU A 73 5.55 -1.88 2.74
C LEU A 73 6.42 -0.92 1.96
N GLN A 74 6.74 -1.28 0.72
CA GLN A 74 7.59 -0.50 -0.14
C GLN A 74 6.87 -0.16 -1.44
N GLY A 75 6.99 1.10 -1.90
CA GLY A 75 6.37 1.56 -3.12
C GLY A 75 6.93 2.90 -3.57
N LEU A 76 6.24 3.55 -4.48
CA LEU A 76 6.59 4.88 -4.97
C LEU A 76 5.81 5.95 -4.24
N ALA A 77 6.45 7.10 -3.99
CA ALA A 77 5.75 8.29 -3.54
C ALA A 77 4.85 8.83 -4.66
N GLU A 78 3.90 9.68 -4.32
CA GLU A 78 2.91 10.22 -5.27
C GLU A 78 3.57 10.98 -6.43
N ASN A 79 4.74 11.60 -6.20
CA ASN A 79 5.50 12.30 -7.24
C ASN A 79 6.35 11.35 -8.11
N MET A 80 6.44 10.07 -7.75
CA MET A 80 7.21 9.03 -8.43
C MET A 80 8.73 9.28 -8.50
N ILE A 81 9.26 10.23 -7.73
CA ILE A 81 10.68 10.55 -7.65
C ILE A 81 11.32 9.86 -6.45
N TYR A 82 10.56 9.71 -5.37
CA TYR A 82 11.04 9.07 -4.13
C TYR A 82 10.48 7.65 -4.00
N ARG A 83 11.30 6.78 -3.43
CA ARG A 83 10.82 5.51 -2.90
C ARG A 83 10.21 5.77 -1.53
N LYS A 84 9.02 5.25 -1.30
CA LYS A 84 8.34 5.38 -0.02
C LYS A 84 8.27 4.03 0.65
N ASP A 85 8.72 3.97 1.89
CA ASP A 85 8.52 2.83 2.78
C ASP A 85 7.53 3.25 3.87
N ILE A 86 6.53 2.44 4.12
CA ILE A 86 5.59 2.64 5.23
C ILE A 86 5.79 1.48 6.21
N VAL A 87 6.17 1.80 7.44
CA VAL A 87 6.25 0.84 8.54
C VAL A 87 4.96 0.93 9.33
N ILE A 88 4.24 -0.18 9.41
CA ILE A 88 3.01 -0.29 10.19
C ILE A 88 3.32 -1.11 11.43
N THR A 89 2.94 -0.58 12.60
CA THR A 89 3.05 -1.28 13.87
C THR A 89 1.65 -1.53 14.40
N PHE A 90 1.32 -2.79 14.62
CA PHE A 90 0.06 -3.20 15.23
C PHE A 90 0.31 -3.71 16.64
N GLU A 91 -0.47 -3.25 17.60
CA GLU A 91 -0.40 -3.69 18.99
C GLU A 91 -1.65 -4.47 19.36
N PHE A 92 -1.46 -5.61 20.01
CA PHE A 92 -2.52 -6.53 20.39
C PHE A 92 -2.63 -6.67 21.91
N SER A 93 -3.85 -6.95 22.36
CA SER A 93 -4.10 -7.35 23.75
C SER A 93 -3.61 -8.78 23.99
N ALA A 94 -3.58 -9.18 25.25
CA ALA A 94 -3.17 -10.55 25.64
C ALA A 94 -4.06 -11.64 25.02
N ASP A 95 -5.32 -11.33 24.70
CA ASP A 95 -6.26 -12.24 24.05
C ASP A 95 -6.21 -12.18 22.50
N GLY A 96 -5.26 -11.44 21.93
CA GLY A 96 -5.05 -11.39 20.49
C GLY A 96 -5.98 -10.45 19.73
N LYS A 97 -6.51 -9.43 20.38
CA LYS A 97 -7.35 -8.42 19.75
C LYS A 97 -6.55 -7.15 19.45
N LEU A 98 -6.76 -6.55 18.30
CA LEU A 98 -6.08 -5.31 17.92
C LEU A 98 -6.48 -4.18 18.87
N LEU A 99 -5.49 -3.58 19.53
CA LEU A 99 -5.68 -2.43 20.41
C LEU A 99 -5.45 -1.12 19.67
N SER A 100 -4.36 -1.04 18.92
CA SER A 100 -3.97 0.18 18.22
C SER A 100 -3.04 -0.15 17.06
N TYR A 101 -2.87 0.81 16.17
CA TYR A 101 -1.87 0.73 15.11
C TYR A 101 -1.26 2.12 14.90
N SER A 102 -0.05 2.15 14.36
CA SER A 102 0.62 3.38 13.93
C SER A 102 1.34 3.14 12.61
N THR A 103 1.46 4.20 11.83
CA THR A 103 2.18 4.18 10.56
C THR A 103 3.28 5.22 10.58
N LYS A 104 4.42 4.90 9.94
CA LYS A 104 5.55 5.81 9.79
C LYS A 104 6.07 5.72 8.37
N GLU A 105 6.22 6.88 7.73
CA GLU A 105 6.72 6.98 6.36
C GLU A 105 8.21 7.30 6.34
N TYR A 106 8.92 6.66 5.41
CA TYR A 106 10.30 6.96 5.08
C TYR A 106 10.39 7.22 3.59
N LEU A 107 11.00 8.33 3.21
CA LEU A 107 11.22 8.70 1.82
C LEU A 107 12.70 8.56 1.47
N THR A 108 12.97 7.88 0.36
CA THR A 108 14.33 7.73 -0.17
C THR A 108 14.36 8.20 -1.61
N PHE A 109 15.30 9.05 -1.96
CA PHE A 109 15.46 9.52 -3.34
C PHE A 109 15.88 8.36 -4.24
N LEU A 110 15.21 8.27 -5.38
CA LEU A 110 15.48 7.20 -6.37
C LEU A 110 16.77 7.41 -7.14
#